data_44838d70833f0a6d52b669491b04e60c
#
_entry.id   44838d70833f0a6d52b669491b04e60c
#
_cell.length_a   1.000
_cell.length_b   1.000
_cell.length_c   1.000
_cell.angle_alpha   90.00
_cell.angle_beta   90.00
_cell.angle_gamma   90.00
#
_symmetry.space_group_name_H-M   'P 1'
#
loop_
_entity.id
_entity.type
_entity.pdbx_description
1 polymer ?
#
loop_
_entity_poly.entity_id
_entity_poly.type
_entity_poly.pdbx_seq_one_letter_code
_entity_poly.pdbx_strand_id
1 'polypeptide(L)'
;MKVRQILYSFLAASLLGACSDTDPSGNFSLNDCPQVAIRQLVGNDSVVVCNLDLIKDTLNIPLSQLIDDFKIIKLDSKDEALVKSYFTHITDNYIGVYSGRMIPYKLFDKEGNFLRTIGSIGQGPNEYTLIYDSQIDEKNKRVYLLPWNTKQLLVYDFDGNNLPPVPLPTRIPKGIFQVDTDKGIVTIGILPFRYMENKSIIWQQDMKGNIIQETDATPFFAYDDFSNEVSNNQNTGQFDFYIFHWGAQEDSLYHYDKAANRLVPIFTIPFETEEIPKHDYIELPGHYIAEITTKVVGGTSMGGMNILVDKQTLKGCYFNLVNDFLGNMLITRPIFYFQDGKFTLNMDPGNLLDALETVLAKSAKLPDAEIQKLTEFKNSISIDDNNYLLTGKLKQEAKKLTASTGAEAIPIQIKSTKETGTIDSTEQENPDLIYYTATLETWKSYFPVHNKYKDWDSKNAKQVLIGANIDKYGKPHDVKIIKSSGIKELDEEAMRLIQAAPIVPAKNKDGKNVEQTNWGIPVYFPPR
;
A
#
# COMPACT_ATOMS: atom_id res chain seq x y z
N MET A 1 -11.39 28.67 -4.12
CA MET A 1 -10.93 29.85 -4.92
C MET A 1 -10.25 29.28 -6.15
N LYS A 2 -10.72 29.64 -7.34
CA LYS A 2 -10.26 29.04 -8.60
C LYS A 2 -8.76 29.29 -8.79
N VAL A 3 -7.95 28.22 -8.73
CA VAL A 3 -6.60 28.24 -9.30
C VAL A 3 -6.77 28.14 -10.81
N ARG A 4 -6.80 29.25 -11.49
CA ARG A 4 -6.83 29.34 -12.95
C ARG A 4 -5.56 30.05 -13.41
N GLN A 5 -4.86 29.35 -14.30
CA GLN A 5 -3.81 29.84 -15.19
C GLN A 5 -2.50 30.29 -14.52
N ILE A 6 -1.57 29.37 -14.45
CA ILE A 6 -0.14 29.71 -14.46
C ILE A 6 0.35 29.39 -15.88
N LEU A 7 0.57 30.46 -16.67
CA LEU A 7 1.27 30.37 -17.93
C LEU A 7 2.72 29.99 -17.66
N TYR A 8 3.13 28.85 -18.18
CA TYR A 8 4.54 28.44 -18.15
C TYR A 8 5.34 29.25 -19.19
N SER A 9 6.13 30.18 -18.71
CA SER A 9 7.20 30.76 -19.50
C SER A 9 8.45 29.92 -19.34
N PHE A 10 8.64 28.93 -20.21
CA PHE A 10 9.92 28.24 -20.32
C PHE A 10 10.95 29.19 -20.93
N LEU A 11 11.83 29.71 -20.10
CA LEU A 11 13.04 30.36 -20.58
C LEU A 11 14.04 29.22 -20.91
N ALA A 12 14.20 28.95 -22.19
CA ALA A 12 15.22 28.04 -22.71
C ALA A 12 16.60 28.65 -22.43
N ALA A 13 17.22 28.23 -21.33
CA ALA A 13 18.65 28.46 -21.14
C ALA A 13 19.40 27.30 -21.79
N SER A 14 19.85 27.56 -23.05
CA SER A 14 20.83 26.73 -23.74
C SER A 14 22.15 26.76 -22.98
N LEU A 15 22.44 25.74 -22.19
CA LEU A 15 23.76 25.49 -21.62
C LEU A 15 24.47 24.45 -22.46
N LEU A 16 25.50 24.94 -23.14
CA LEU A 16 26.50 24.17 -23.82
C LEU A 16 27.25 23.26 -22.86
N GLY A 17 27.40 22.01 -23.29
CA GLY A 17 28.48 21.07 -23.01
C GLY A 17 29.07 21.09 -21.60
N ALA A 18 28.59 20.22 -20.73
CA ALA A 18 29.41 19.69 -19.65
C ALA A 18 29.87 18.29 -20.05
N CYS A 19 31.18 18.10 -20.10
CA CYS A 19 31.82 16.79 -20.20
C CYS A 19 31.23 15.89 -19.11
N SER A 20 30.69 14.75 -19.49
CA SER A 20 30.33 13.69 -18.57
C SER A 20 31.61 13.17 -17.94
N ASP A 21 31.77 13.35 -16.63
CA ASP A 21 32.70 12.53 -15.85
C ASP A 21 32.13 11.11 -15.83
N THR A 22 32.39 10.36 -16.90
CA THR A 22 32.13 8.92 -16.91
C THR A 22 33.04 8.27 -15.89
N ASP A 23 32.44 7.60 -14.91
CA ASP A 23 33.15 6.69 -14.00
C ASP A 23 34.01 5.74 -14.87
N PRO A 24 35.32 5.56 -14.60
CA PRO A 24 36.19 4.67 -15.38
C PRO A 24 35.70 3.22 -15.47
N SER A 25 34.74 2.82 -14.62
CA SER A 25 34.10 1.48 -14.64
C SER A 25 33.05 1.32 -15.73
N GLY A 26 32.64 2.41 -16.43
CA GLY A 26 31.60 2.36 -17.46
C GLY A 26 30.17 2.15 -16.93
N ASN A 27 29.96 2.31 -15.61
CA ASN A 27 28.65 2.11 -14.98
C ASN A 27 27.78 3.36 -15.11
N PHE A 28 26.61 3.21 -15.71
CA PHE A 28 25.60 4.25 -15.76
C PHE A 28 24.98 4.47 -14.37
N SER A 29 24.85 5.70 -13.93
CA SER A 29 24.38 6.03 -12.58
C SER A 29 23.24 7.08 -12.63
N LEU A 30 22.57 7.29 -11.50
CA LEU A 30 21.56 8.35 -11.39
C LEU A 30 22.15 9.75 -11.70
N ASN A 31 23.48 9.93 -11.48
CA ASN A 31 24.14 11.18 -11.85
C ASN A 31 24.29 11.37 -13.37
N ASP A 32 24.18 10.31 -14.15
CA ASP A 32 24.23 10.39 -15.62
C ASP A 32 22.83 10.66 -16.21
N CYS A 33 21.79 10.50 -15.41
CA CYS A 33 20.42 10.80 -15.79
C CYS A 33 20.19 12.31 -15.94
N PRO A 34 19.17 12.71 -16.74
CA PRO A 34 18.80 14.12 -16.88
C PRO A 34 18.26 14.69 -15.57
N GLN A 35 18.33 16.01 -15.43
CA GLN A 35 17.54 16.72 -14.43
C GLN A 35 16.08 16.67 -14.86
N VAL A 36 15.25 16.01 -14.07
CA VAL A 36 13.81 15.76 -14.36
C VAL A 36 12.88 16.59 -13.50
N ALA A 37 13.42 17.29 -12.51
CA ALA A 37 12.63 18.08 -11.59
C ALA A 37 13.24 19.48 -11.39
N ILE A 38 12.41 20.39 -10.92
CA ILE A 38 12.80 21.75 -10.53
C ILE A 38 12.26 22.07 -9.14
N ARG A 39 12.89 23.00 -8.45
CA ARG A 39 12.31 23.61 -7.25
C ARG A 39 11.49 24.81 -7.67
N GLN A 40 10.20 24.77 -7.36
CA GLN A 40 9.26 25.85 -7.65
C GLN A 40 8.74 26.44 -6.34
N LEU A 41 8.59 27.75 -6.30
CA LEU A 41 7.91 28.43 -5.20
C LEU A 41 6.40 28.39 -5.43
N VAL A 42 5.67 27.86 -4.46
CA VAL A 42 4.20 27.90 -4.39
C VAL A 42 3.83 28.66 -3.12
N GLY A 43 3.47 29.93 -3.28
CA GLY A 43 3.42 30.84 -2.14
C GLY A 43 4.82 31.08 -1.58
N ASN A 44 5.04 30.70 -0.32
CA ASN A 44 6.34 30.78 0.37
C ASN A 44 7.06 29.43 0.45
N ASP A 45 6.47 28.36 -0.11
CA ASP A 45 6.98 27.01 0.01
C ASP A 45 7.76 26.60 -1.23
N SER A 46 8.86 25.88 -1.04
CA SER A 46 9.66 25.31 -2.10
C SER A 46 9.24 23.86 -2.34
N VAL A 47 8.62 23.59 -3.47
CA VAL A 47 8.12 22.28 -3.89
C VAL A 47 9.03 21.73 -4.99
N VAL A 48 9.36 20.44 -4.92
CA VAL A 48 10.01 19.74 -6.03
C VAL A 48 8.92 19.27 -6.99
N VAL A 49 8.96 19.80 -8.21
CA VAL A 49 8.02 19.49 -9.31
C VAL A 49 8.75 18.64 -10.33
N CYS A 50 8.34 17.39 -10.48
CA CYS A 50 8.93 16.44 -11.43
C CYS A 50 8.14 16.45 -12.75
N ASN A 51 8.87 16.51 -13.87
CA ASN A 51 8.30 16.41 -15.22
C ASN A 51 8.64 15.03 -15.81
N LEU A 52 7.61 14.23 -16.08
CA LEU A 52 7.74 12.88 -16.62
C LEU A 52 8.36 12.83 -18.01
N ASP A 53 8.11 13.82 -18.86
CA ASP A 53 8.61 13.84 -20.23
C ASP A 53 10.12 13.97 -20.34
N LEU A 54 10.76 14.40 -19.25
CA LEU A 54 12.22 14.51 -19.16
C LEU A 54 12.89 13.20 -18.74
N ILE A 55 12.13 12.22 -18.25
CA ILE A 55 12.66 10.92 -17.82
C ILE A 55 12.89 10.04 -19.05
N LYS A 56 14.13 9.58 -19.23
CA LYS A 56 14.51 8.80 -20.43
C LYS A 56 14.98 7.39 -20.09
N ASP A 57 15.58 7.21 -18.93
CA ASP A 57 16.35 6.04 -18.59
C ASP A 57 15.63 5.20 -17.54
N THR A 58 15.87 3.88 -17.56
CA THR A 58 15.44 2.95 -16.53
C THR A 58 16.65 2.28 -15.90
N LEU A 59 16.80 2.42 -14.59
CA LEU A 59 17.88 1.83 -13.83
C LEU A 59 17.43 0.67 -12.96
N ASN A 60 18.27 -0.36 -12.83
CA ASN A 60 18.12 -1.36 -11.78
C ASN A 60 18.93 -0.90 -10.56
N ILE A 61 18.25 -0.45 -9.53
CA ILE A 61 18.85 0.07 -8.31
C ILE A 61 18.97 -1.06 -7.30
N PRO A 62 20.21 -1.43 -6.88
CA PRO A 62 20.42 -2.41 -5.82
C PRO A 62 19.85 -1.91 -4.49
N LEU A 63 19.16 -2.77 -3.77
CA LEU A 63 18.62 -2.46 -2.44
C LEU A 63 19.73 -2.06 -1.46
N SER A 64 20.92 -2.68 -1.59
CA SER A 64 22.11 -2.34 -0.80
C SER A 64 22.56 -0.88 -0.94
N GLN A 65 22.15 -0.18 -1.98
CA GLN A 65 22.45 1.25 -2.12
C GLN A 65 21.53 2.15 -1.29
N LEU A 66 20.35 1.67 -0.96
CA LEU A 66 19.34 2.42 -0.19
C LEU A 66 19.35 2.08 1.30
N ILE A 67 19.79 0.85 1.66
CA ILE A 67 19.74 0.38 3.05
C ILE A 67 21.10 -0.13 3.54
N ASP A 68 21.24 -0.11 4.85
CA ASP A 68 22.29 -0.82 5.60
C ASP A 68 21.62 -1.90 6.49
N ASP A 69 22.45 -2.78 7.08
CA ASP A 69 22.04 -3.78 8.07
C ASP A 69 20.95 -4.74 7.57
N PHE A 70 21.02 -5.17 6.29
CA PHE A 70 20.04 -6.11 5.75
C PHE A 70 19.98 -7.40 6.56
N LYS A 71 18.78 -7.82 6.92
CA LYS A 71 18.49 -9.03 7.70
C LYS A 71 17.28 -9.76 7.13
N ILE A 72 17.27 -11.07 7.33
CA ILE A 72 16.11 -11.92 7.14
C ILE A 72 15.70 -12.44 8.51
N ILE A 73 14.51 -12.13 8.95
CA ILE A 73 13.96 -12.53 10.23
C ILE A 73 12.83 -13.51 9.98
N LYS A 74 12.98 -14.74 10.44
CA LYS A 74 11.91 -15.72 10.45
C LYS A 74 11.04 -15.50 11.68
N LEU A 75 9.74 -15.30 11.49
CA LEU A 75 8.80 -15.21 12.59
C LEU A 75 8.55 -16.60 13.20
N ASP A 76 8.33 -16.65 14.51
CA ASP A 76 8.00 -17.87 15.27
C ASP A 76 6.79 -18.58 14.62
N SER A 77 6.92 -19.89 14.38
CA SER A 77 5.92 -20.70 13.66
C SER A 77 4.91 -21.41 14.57
N LYS A 78 4.81 -21.02 15.87
CA LYS A 78 3.74 -21.51 16.73
C LYS A 78 2.37 -21.06 16.24
N ASP A 79 1.34 -21.86 16.43
CA ASP A 79 -0.03 -21.58 15.96
C ASP A 79 -0.51 -20.19 16.39
N GLU A 80 -0.23 -19.78 17.63
CA GLU A 80 -0.60 -18.47 18.16
C GLU A 80 0.18 -17.29 17.55
N ALA A 81 1.33 -17.58 16.95
CA ALA A 81 2.21 -16.59 16.34
C ALA A 81 1.93 -16.37 14.85
N LEU A 82 1.19 -17.29 14.21
CA LEU A 82 0.97 -17.25 12.77
C LEU A 82 0.35 -15.92 12.31
N VAL A 83 0.92 -15.36 11.25
CA VAL A 83 0.46 -14.13 10.61
C VAL A 83 0.12 -14.42 9.15
N LYS A 84 -0.90 -13.75 8.60
CA LYS A 84 -1.27 -13.85 7.18
C LYS A 84 -1.11 -12.52 6.46
N SER A 85 -0.40 -11.58 7.04
CA SER A 85 -0.50 -10.23 6.57
C SER A 85 0.75 -9.40 6.69
N TYR A 86 0.58 -8.22 6.32
CA TYR A 86 1.40 -7.36 5.48
C TYR A 86 1.84 -6.11 6.20
N PHE A 87 1.04 -5.55 7.12
CA PHE A 87 1.42 -4.35 7.84
C PHE A 87 2.38 -4.73 8.95
N THR A 88 3.59 -4.23 8.84
CA THR A 88 4.68 -4.60 9.75
C THR A 88 5.39 -3.34 10.20
N HIS A 89 5.33 -3.03 11.48
CA HIS A 89 6.12 -1.99 12.11
C HIS A 89 7.31 -2.60 12.83
N ILE A 90 8.51 -2.15 12.49
CA ILE A 90 9.75 -2.62 13.11
C ILE A 90 10.42 -1.47 13.83
N THR A 91 10.56 -1.60 15.14
CA THR A 91 11.38 -0.71 15.97
C THR A 91 12.80 -1.29 16.16
N ASP A 92 13.58 -0.80 17.10
CA ASP A 92 14.93 -1.34 17.31
C ASP A 92 14.92 -2.73 17.99
N ASN A 93 13.89 -3.01 18.82
CA ASN A 93 13.83 -4.24 19.60
C ASN A 93 12.52 -5.04 19.42
N TYR A 94 11.54 -4.52 18.69
CA TYR A 94 10.24 -5.16 18.56
C TYR A 94 9.71 -5.10 17.13
N ILE A 95 8.86 -6.08 16.83
CA ILE A 95 8.16 -6.20 15.55
C ILE A 95 6.68 -6.34 15.86
N GLY A 96 5.88 -5.45 15.27
CA GLY A 96 4.43 -5.52 15.30
C GLY A 96 3.90 -5.93 13.94
N VAL A 97 3.07 -6.96 13.90
CA VAL A 97 2.44 -7.42 12.66
C VAL A 97 0.93 -7.47 12.85
N TYR A 98 0.21 -6.83 11.95
CA TYR A 98 -1.23 -6.88 11.94
C TYR A 98 -1.78 -7.10 10.54
N SER A 99 -2.96 -7.68 10.48
CA SER A 99 -3.65 -7.92 9.25
C SER A 99 -5.04 -7.30 9.29
N GLY A 100 -5.68 -7.30 8.15
CA GLY A 100 -7.10 -6.99 8.06
C GLY A 100 -7.93 -7.74 9.12
N ARG A 101 -9.16 -8.04 8.85
CA ARG A 101 -10.23 -8.37 9.80
C ARG A 101 -10.11 -9.64 10.64
N MET A 102 -9.19 -10.56 10.36
CA MET A 102 -9.27 -11.92 10.91
C MET A 102 -8.18 -12.28 11.92
N ILE A 103 -7.11 -11.51 12.00
CA ILE A 103 -5.97 -11.82 12.84
C ILE A 103 -5.64 -10.62 13.72
N PRO A 104 -5.60 -10.81 15.05
CA PRO A 104 -5.24 -9.73 15.96
C PRO A 104 -3.76 -9.37 15.82
N TYR A 105 -3.43 -8.17 16.27
CA TYR A 105 -2.06 -7.65 16.31
C TYR A 105 -1.13 -8.62 17.05
N LYS A 106 -0.01 -8.96 16.42
CA LYS A 106 1.03 -9.83 16.99
C LYS A 106 2.27 -9.01 17.30
N LEU A 107 2.79 -9.17 18.51
CA LEU A 107 4.05 -8.57 18.94
C LEU A 107 5.13 -9.63 19.02
N PHE A 108 6.27 -9.35 18.42
CA PHE A 108 7.48 -10.19 18.43
C PHE A 108 8.66 -9.37 18.92
N ASP A 109 9.71 -10.04 19.39
CA ASP A 109 11.01 -9.40 19.57
C ASP A 109 11.73 -9.21 18.22
N LYS A 110 12.89 -8.56 18.25
CA LYS A 110 13.68 -8.27 17.04
C LYS A 110 14.26 -9.49 16.35
N GLU A 111 14.31 -10.62 17.02
CA GLU A 111 14.73 -11.91 16.49
C GLU A 111 13.57 -12.68 15.83
N GLY A 112 12.33 -12.20 15.97
CA GLY A 112 11.12 -12.82 15.44
C GLY A 112 10.46 -13.81 16.39
N ASN A 113 10.90 -13.90 17.66
CA ASN A 113 10.24 -14.74 18.65
C ASN A 113 8.90 -14.09 19.07
N PHE A 114 7.84 -14.88 19.08
CA PHE A 114 6.52 -14.41 19.46
C PHE A 114 6.47 -14.07 20.95
N LEU A 115 6.04 -12.86 21.24
CA LEU A 115 5.86 -12.37 22.60
C LEU A 115 4.40 -12.44 23.02
N ARG A 116 3.49 -11.85 22.23
CA ARG A 116 2.10 -11.68 22.64
C ARG A 116 1.17 -11.35 21.48
N THR A 117 -0.09 -11.73 21.64
CA THR A 117 -1.22 -11.12 20.91
C THR A 117 -1.67 -9.88 21.67
N ILE A 118 -1.86 -8.76 20.96
CA ILE A 118 -2.30 -7.49 21.52
C ILE A 118 -3.76 -7.26 21.15
N GLY A 119 -4.61 -7.21 22.16
CA GLY A 119 -6.05 -7.07 22.01
C GLY A 119 -6.73 -8.27 21.35
N SER A 120 -7.96 -8.09 20.89
CA SER A 120 -8.78 -9.13 20.25
C SER A 120 -9.66 -8.56 19.14
N ILE A 121 -10.03 -9.43 18.20
CA ILE A 121 -11.00 -9.10 17.15
C ILE A 121 -12.40 -9.15 17.72
N GLY A 122 -13.15 -8.05 17.59
CA GLY A 122 -14.52 -7.95 18.08
C GLY A 122 -15.04 -6.52 18.03
N GLN A 123 -16.18 -6.29 18.69
CA GLN A 123 -16.87 -4.99 18.76
C GLN A 123 -17.00 -4.49 20.21
N GLY A 124 -16.35 -5.13 21.16
CA GLY A 124 -16.33 -4.71 22.55
C GLY A 124 -15.49 -3.43 22.77
N PRO A 125 -15.54 -2.84 23.99
CA PRO A 125 -14.93 -1.54 24.26
C PRO A 125 -13.41 -1.49 24.03
N ASN A 126 -12.73 -2.62 24.13
CA ASN A 126 -11.28 -2.76 23.95
C ASN A 126 -10.94 -3.77 22.85
N GLU A 127 -11.84 -3.97 21.91
CA GLU A 127 -11.68 -4.83 20.75
C GLU A 127 -11.65 -3.97 19.48
N TYR A 128 -11.18 -4.59 18.40
CA TYR A 128 -11.15 -3.94 17.10
C TYR A 128 -11.52 -4.94 15.99
N THR A 129 -12.12 -4.44 14.93
CA THR A 129 -12.42 -5.26 13.74
C THR A 129 -11.32 -5.17 12.70
N LEU A 130 -10.70 -4.00 12.59
CA LEU A 130 -9.64 -3.67 11.64
C LEU A 130 -8.75 -2.61 12.28
N ILE A 131 -7.45 -2.76 12.19
CA ILE A 131 -6.47 -1.75 12.57
C ILE A 131 -6.09 -0.98 11.32
N TYR A 132 -6.20 0.35 11.41
CA TYR A 132 -5.83 1.24 10.31
C TYR A 132 -4.37 1.68 10.41
N ASP A 133 -3.93 1.99 11.62
CA ASP A 133 -2.55 2.38 11.91
C ASP A 133 -2.13 1.92 13.30
N SER A 134 -0.83 1.79 13.56
CA SER A 134 -0.28 1.36 14.84
C SER A 134 1.07 2.00 15.14
N GLN A 135 1.38 2.14 16.42
CA GLN A 135 2.69 2.59 16.87
C GLN A 135 3.17 1.76 18.07
N ILE A 136 4.44 1.35 18.04
CA ILE A 136 5.13 0.73 19.18
C ILE A 136 5.95 1.81 19.89
N ASP A 137 5.65 2.04 21.16
CA ASP A 137 6.44 2.88 22.05
C ASP A 137 7.31 1.97 22.94
N GLU A 138 8.53 1.72 22.51
CA GLU A 138 9.46 0.87 23.24
C GLU A 138 9.81 1.39 24.61
N LYS A 139 9.97 2.71 24.73
CA LYS A 139 10.38 3.41 25.95
C LYS A 139 9.41 3.16 27.10
N ASN A 140 8.11 3.23 26.80
CA ASN A 140 7.05 3.07 27.77
C ASN A 140 6.40 1.68 27.70
N LYS A 141 6.90 0.79 26.83
CA LYS A 141 6.38 -0.56 26.59
C LYS A 141 4.88 -0.56 26.30
N ARG A 142 4.49 0.23 25.30
CA ARG A 142 3.09 0.38 24.90
C ARG A 142 2.92 0.16 23.40
N VAL A 143 1.75 -0.33 23.04
CA VAL A 143 1.26 -0.40 21.66
C VAL A 143 0.02 0.47 21.57
N TYR A 144 0.05 1.42 20.64
CA TYR A 144 -1.09 2.25 20.28
C TYR A 144 -1.68 1.71 18.98
N LEU A 145 -2.99 1.56 18.94
CA LEU A 145 -3.72 1.09 17.77
C LEU A 145 -4.79 2.12 17.40
N LEU A 146 -4.88 2.45 16.13
CA LEU A 146 -5.99 3.21 15.56
C LEU A 146 -6.92 2.23 14.82
N PRO A 147 -8.00 1.75 15.45
CA PRO A 147 -8.98 0.95 14.75
C PRO A 147 -9.74 1.75 13.69
N TRP A 148 -10.23 1.07 12.69
CA TRP A 148 -11.14 1.66 11.70
C TRP A 148 -12.41 2.24 12.35
N ASN A 149 -12.81 3.42 11.91
CA ASN A 149 -14.06 4.08 12.32
C ASN A 149 -14.22 4.25 13.84
N THR A 150 -13.16 4.68 14.52
CA THR A 150 -13.08 4.79 15.99
C THR A 150 -13.17 6.23 16.50
N LYS A 151 -13.46 6.39 17.80
CA LYS A 151 -13.34 7.64 18.57
C LYS A 151 -12.22 7.59 19.63
N GLN A 152 -11.31 6.64 19.52
CA GLN A 152 -10.22 6.51 20.49
C GLN A 152 -9.05 5.73 19.89
N LEU A 153 -7.83 6.04 20.29
CA LEU A 153 -6.70 5.13 20.14
C LEU A 153 -6.78 4.10 21.27
N LEU A 154 -6.75 2.84 20.92
CA LEU A 154 -6.60 1.77 21.92
C LEU A 154 -5.14 1.72 22.36
N VAL A 155 -4.92 1.50 23.65
CA VAL A 155 -3.58 1.43 24.25
C VAL A 155 -3.44 0.15 25.02
N TYR A 156 -2.35 -0.57 24.78
CA TYR A 156 -2.01 -1.81 25.48
C TYR A 156 -0.58 -1.74 25.99
N ASP A 157 -0.30 -2.43 27.09
CA ASP A 157 1.08 -2.71 27.46
C ASP A 157 1.62 -3.92 26.66
N PHE A 158 2.92 -4.21 26.81
CA PHE A 158 3.54 -5.34 26.12
C PHE A 158 3.12 -6.72 26.70
N ASP A 159 2.43 -6.73 27.82
CA ASP A 159 1.79 -7.93 28.38
C ASP A 159 0.38 -8.15 27.82
N GLY A 160 -0.11 -7.25 26.96
CA GLY A 160 -1.42 -7.32 26.32
C GLY A 160 -2.55 -6.79 27.19
N ASN A 161 -2.26 -6.19 28.34
CA ASN A 161 -3.28 -5.58 29.18
C ASN A 161 -3.76 -4.26 28.59
N ASN A 162 -5.08 -4.04 28.67
CA ASN A 162 -5.67 -2.78 28.27
C ASN A 162 -5.24 -1.64 29.21
N LEU A 163 -4.81 -0.53 28.62
CA LEU A 163 -4.58 0.72 29.31
C LEU A 163 -5.68 1.73 28.94
N PRO A 164 -5.83 2.83 29.71
CA PRO A 164 -6.78 3.88 29.35
C PRO A 164 -6.55 4.34 27.91
N PRO A 165 -7.58 4.30 27.04
CA PRO A 165 -7.44 4.72 25.65
C PRO A 165 -7.27 6.25 25.56
N VAL A 166 -6.71 6.73 24.45
CA VAL A 166 -6.64 8.15 24.14
C VAL A 166 -7.90 8.56 23.40
N PRO A 167 -8.76 9.44 23.96
CA PRO A 167 -9.95 9.91 23.30
C PRO A 167 -9.63 10.71 22.03
N LEU A 168 -10.48 10.61 21.02
CA LEU A 168 -10.41 11.40 19.80
C LEU A 168 -11.61 12.33 19.71
N PRO A 169 -11.45 13.57 19.21
CA PRO A 169 -12.51 14.56 19.18
C PRO A 169 -13.66 14.17 18.27
N THR A 170 -13.37 13.37 17.26
CA THR A 170 -14.35 12.90 16.28
C THR A 170 -14.13 11.43 15.94
N ARG A 171 -15.07 10.83 15.23
CA ARG A 171 -14.93 9.49 14.68
C ARG A 171 -14.05 9.53 13.43
N ILE A 172 -13.05 8.65 13.38
CA ILE A 172 -12.07 8.58 12.30
C ILE A 172 -12.30 7.28 11.52
N PRO A 173 -12.80 7.34 10.27
CA PRO A 173 -12.89 6.16 9.40
C PRO A 173 -11.50 5.69 8.98
N LYS A 174 -10.68 6.60 8.45
CA LYS A 174 -9.33 6.36 7.94
C LYS A 174 -8.40 7.45 8.44
N GLY A 175 -7.29 7.07 9.02
CA GLY A 175 -6.34 8.03 9.57
C GLY A 175 -4.99 7.42 9.91
N ILE A 176 -4.06 8.29 10.15
CA ILE A 176 -2.68 8.03 10.55
C ILE A 176 -2.39 8.82 11.83
N PHE A 177 -1.45 8.36 12.63
CA PHE A 177 -1.13 9.07 13.85
C PHE A 177 0.34 8.96 14.27
N GLN A 178 0.74 9.84 15.17
CA GLN A 178 2.02 9.80 15.87
C GLN A 178 1.81 10.21 17.31
N VAL A 179 2.22 9.38 18.25
CA VAL A 179 2.24 9.69 19.69
C VAL A 179 3.65 10.07 20.09
N ASP A 180 3.83 11.30 20.58
CA ASP A 180 5.03 11.78 21.26
C ASP A 180 4.78 11.74 22.77
N THR A 181 5.14 10.63 23.40
CA THR A 181 4.89 10.42 24.83
C THR A 181 5.72 11.31 25.73
N ASP A 182 6.88 11.78 25.25
CA ASP A 182 7.73 12.71 26.03
C ASP A 182 7.07 14.08 26.17
N LYS A 183 6.34 14.50 25.12
CA LYS A 183 5.58 15.76 25.14
C LYS A 183 4.12 15.57 25.55
N GLY A 184 3.63 14.33 25.58
CA GLY A 184 2.21 14.05 25.81
C GLY A 184 1.31 14.54 24.68
N ILE A 185 1.81 14.55 23.44
CA ILE A 185 1.12 15.05 22.24
C ILE A 185 0.82 13.91 21.29
N VAL A 186 -0.39 13.91 20.75
CA VAL A 186 -0.80 13.05 19.65
C VAL A 186 -1.06 13.89 18.42
N THR A 187 -0.37 13.61 17.32
CA THR A 187 -0.63 14.18 16.00
C THR A 187 -1.48 13.19 15.23
N ILE A 188 -2.58 13.63 14.63
CA ILE A 188 -3.50 12.78 13.87
C ILE A 188 -3.76 13.43 12.52
N GLY A 189 -3.59 12.67 11.46
CA GLY A 189 -3.99 13.01 10.11
C GLY A 189 -5.12 12.10 9.65
N ILE A 190 -6.06 12.60 8.86
CA ILE A 190 -7.20 11.82 8.39
C ILE A 190 -7.44 11.98 6.91
N LEU A 191 -8.13 11.01 6.32
CA LEU A 191 -8.73 11.16 5.00
C LEU A 191 -10.02 12.01 5.13
N PRO A 192 -10.04 13.25 4.63
CA PRO A 192 -11.17 14.15 4.85
C PRO A 192 -12.25 13.91 3.79
N PHE A 193 -13.28 13.14 4.12
CA PHE A 193 -14.46 13.01 3.29
C PHE A 193 -15.40 14.21 3.47
N ARG A 194 -16.10 14.62 2.40
CA ARG A 194 -16.99 15.80 2.42
C ARG A 194 -18.19 15.65 3.37
N TYR A 195 -18.66 14.43 3.58
CA TYR A 195 -19.80 14.14 4.45
C TYR A 195 -19.43 14.11 5.95
N MET A 196 -18.14 14.14 6.28
CA MET A 196 -17.72 14.13 7.68
C MET A 196 -17.98 15.48 8.37
N GLU A 197 -18.40 15.43 9.61
CA GLU A 197 -18.58 16.63 10.43
C GLU A 197 -17.24 17.27 10.79
N ASN A 198 -16.14 16.52 10.71
CA ASN A 198 -14.80 16.99 11.00
C ASN A 198 -14.29 17.91 9.89
N LYS A 199 -13.92 19.14 10.28
CA LYS A 199 -13.37 20.15 9.37
C LYS A 199 -11.84 20.18 9.35
N SER A 200 -11.19 19.34 10.14
CA SER A 200 -9.73 19.32 10.27
C SER A 200 -9.15 18.11 9.56
N ILE A 201 -8.12 18.34 8.73
CA ILE A 201 -7.39 17.26 8.04
C ILE A 201 -6.29 16.68 8.94
N ILE A 202 -5.66 17.54 9.73
CA ILE A 202 -4.62 17.17 10.68
C ILE A 202 -4.75 18.02 11.92
N TRP A 203 -4.50 17.43 13.10
CA TRP A 203 -4.49 18.17 14.36
C TRP A 203 -3.49 17.59 15.34
N GLN A 204 -3.17 18.38 16.35
CA GLN A 204 -2.48 17.95 17.57
C GLN A 204 -3.41 18.05 18.75
N GLN A 205 -3.37 17.07 19.62
CA GLN A 205 -4.12 17.02 20.88
C GLN A 205 -3.24 16.49 22.01
N ASP A 206 -3.67 16.71 23.25
CA ASP A 206 -3.09 16.05 24.41
C ASP A 206 -3.60 14.59 24.54
N MET A 207 -3.04 13.86 25.52
CA MET A 207 -3.45 12.48 25.81
C MET A 207 -4.88 12.35 26.38
N LYS A 208 -5.53 13.47 26.69
CA LYS A 208 -6.92 13.53 27.17
C LYS A 208 -7.92 13.87 26.06
N GLY A 209 -7.44 14.10 24.84
CA GLY A 209 -8.26 14.45 23.69
C GLY A 209 -8.52 15.96 23.53
N ASN A 210 -7.88 16.83 24.32
CA ASN A 210 -8.02 18.26 24.13
C ASN A 210 -7.20 18.72 22.93
N ILE A 211 -7.85 19.34 21.94
CA ILE A 211 -7.19 19.87 20.73
C ILE A 211 -6.26 21.02 21.13
N ILE A 212 -5.02 20.96 20.67
CA ILE A 212 -4.01 21.99 20.84
C ILE A 212 -3.99 22.90 19.61
N GLN A 213 -4.01 22.29 18.43
CA GLN A 213 -4.06 23.00 17.14
C GLN A 213 -4.64 22.08 16.05
N GLU A 214 -5.22 22.69 15.03
CA GLU A 214 -5.86 21.96 13.92
C GLU A 214 -5.73 22.71 12.59
N THR A 215 -5.64 21.97 11.50
CA THR A 215 -5.51 22.48 10.13
C THR A 215 -6.80 22.22 9.36
N ASP A 216 -7.31 23.23 8.65
CA ASP A 216 -8.55 23.14 7.88
C ASP A 216 -8.48 22.09 6.77
N ALA A 217 -9.48 21.23 6.71
CA ALA A 217 -9.61 20.18 5.71
C ALA A 217 -10.15 20.65 4.35
N THR A 218 -10.75 21.85 4.29
CA THR A 218 -11.48 22.32 3.09
C THR A 218 -10.66 22.26 1.80
N PRO A 219 -9.35 22.60 1.78
CA PRO A 219 -8.53 22.50 0.58
C PRO A 219 -8.25 21.06 0.11
N PHE A 220 -8.43 20.07 0.98
CA PHE A 220 -7.97 18.69 0.82
C PHE A 220 -9.11 17.68 0.73
N PHE A 221 -10.37 18.12 0.64
CA PHE A 221 -11.49 17.18 0.58
C PHE A 221 -11.34 16.19 -0.58
N ALA A 222 -11.28 14.91 -0.22
CA ALA A 222 -11.36 13.82 -1.16
C ALA A 222 -12.82 13.59 -1.62
N TYR A 223 -13.00 13.01 -2.81
CA TYR A 223 -14.29 12.47 -3.20
C TYR A 223 -14.71 11.37 -2.22
N ASP A 224 -16.03 11.18 -2.07
CA ASP A 224 -16.60 10.17 -1.17
C ASP A 224 -16.44 8.77 -1.78
N ASP A 225 -15.19 8.32 -1.87
CA ASP A 225 -14.78 6.99 -2.34
C ASP A 225 -13.91 6.34 -1.26
N PHE A 226 -14.40 5.26 -0.69
CA PHE A 226 -13.68 4.52 0.35
C PHE A 226 -12.44 3.78 -0.15
N SER A 227 -12.18 3.76 -1.47
CA SER A 227 -10.92 3.28 -2.03
C SER A 227 -9.78 4.31 -1.94
N ASN A 228 -10.09 5.56 -1.58
CA ASN A 228 -9.07 6.55 -1.24
C ASN A 228 -8.40 6.18 0.08
N GLU A 229 -7.10 6.42 0.18
CA GLU A 229 -6.32 6.11 1.38
C GLU A 229 -5.52 7.32 1.85
N VAL A 230 -5.17 7.36 3.13
CA VAL A 230 -4.22 8.31 3.69
C VAL A 230 -3.03 7.56 4.25
N SER A 231 -1.83 8.08 4.01
CA SER A 231 -0.58 7.46 4.46
C SER A 231 0.39 8.49 5.03
N ASN A 232 1.26 8.01 5.90
CA ASN A 232 2.52 8.62 6.25
C ASN A 232 3.60 7.53 6.28
N ASN A 233 4.81 7.87 5.92
CA ASN A 233 5.91 6.90 5.90
C ASN A 233 6.99 7.22 6.93
N GLN A 234 7.08 8.46 7.38
CA GLN A 234 8.02 8.93 8.43
C GLN A 234 9.49 8.54 8.20
N ASN A 235 9.88 8.32 6.93
CA ASN A 235 11.22 7.85 6.57
C ASN A 235 12.33 8.85 6.87
N THR A 236 11.98 10.12 7.04
CA THR A 236 12.91 11.23 7.38
C THR A 236 12.72 11.73 8.80
N GLY A 237 11.87 11.09 9.58
CA GLY A 237 11.48 11.54 10.93
C GLY A 237 10.52 12.75 10.94
N GLN A 238 10.13 13.25 9.76
CA GLN A 238 9.06 14.23 9.62
C GLN A 238 7.70 13.52 9.59
N PHE A 239 6.65 14.20 10.05
CA PHE A 239 5.30 13.72 9.82
C PHE A 239 4.91 14.10 8.40
N ASP A 240 5.12 13.18 7.48
CA ASP A 240 4.68 13.30 6.10
C ASP A 240 3.20 12.92 5.96
N PHE A 241 2.56 13.39 4.89
CA PHE A 241 1.14 13.18 4.66
C PHE A 241 0.88 13.08 3.16
N TYR A 242 0.18 12.03 2.76
CA TYR A 242 -0.23 11.81 1.38
C TYR A 242 -1.63 11.24 1.31
N ILE A 243 -2.45 11.69 0.34
CA ILE A 243 -3.75 11.09 0.03
C ILE A 243 -3.64 10.37 -1.30
N PHE A 244 -3.80 9.05 -1.27
CA PHE A 244 -4.00 8.26 -2.46
C PHE A 244 -5.45 8.41 -2.95
N HIS A 245 -5.62 8.92 -4.16
CA HIS A 245 -6.93 9.07 -4.79
C HIS A 245 -7.20 7.91 -5.75
N TRP A 246 -8.25 7.15 -5.49
CA TRP A 246 -8.70 6.09 -6.40
C TRP A 246 -9.27 6.67 -7.69
N GLY A 247 -10.02 7.75 -7.62
CA GLY A 247 -10.44 8.58 -8.75
C GLY A 247 -9.36 9.57 -9.11
N ALA A 248 -9.14 9.80 -10.41
CA ALA A 248 -8.11 10.68 -10.95
C ALA A 248 -8.14 12.09 -10.33
N GLN A 249 -7.19 12.39 -9.45
CA GLN A 249 -7.00 13.69 -8.82
C GLN A 249 -5.51 13.91 -8.58
N GLU A 250 -5.00 15.06 -9.00
CA GLU A 250 -3.64 15.48 -8.66
C GLU A 250 -3.55 15.79 -7.17
N ASP A 251 -2.47 15.36 -6.57
CA ASP A 251 -2.12 15.71 -5.19
C ASP A 251 -0.60 15.85 -5.05
N SER A 252 -0.16 16.26 -3.88
CA SER A 252 1.24 16.41 -3.51
C SER A 252 1.57 15.55 -2.30
N LEU A 253 2.84 15.22 -2.14
CA LEU A 253 3.36 14.77 -0.86
C LEU A 253 3.59 15.98 0.03
N TYR A 254 3.15 15.93 1.27
CA TYR A 254 3.23 17.03 2.22
C TYR A 254 4.07 16.67 3.44
N HIS A 255 4.67 17.69 4.07
CA HIS A 255 5.10 17.64 5.47
C HIS A 255 4.12 18.44 6.33
N TYR A 256 3.84 17.95 7.53
CA TYR A 256 3.13 18.74 8.52
C TYR A 256 4.10 19.64 9.28
N ASP A 257 4.07 20.94 8.97
CA ASP A 257 4.77 21.96 9.75
C ASP A 257 4.02 22.22 11.07
N LYS A 258 4.51 21.57 12.13
CA LYS A 258 3.90 21.66 13.48
C LYS A 258 3.95 23.08 14.05
N ALA A 259 4.92 23.90 13.67
CA ALA A 259 5.07 25.28 14.17
C ALA A 259 4.11 26.23 13.45
N ALA A 260 4.00 26.12 12.14
CA ALA A 260 3.08 26.91 11.33
C ALA A 260 1.66 26.33 11.28
N ASN A 261 1.45 25.13 11.81
CA ASN A 261 0.19 24.39 11.81
C ASN A 261 -0.43 24.28 10.41
N ARG A 262 0.32 23.77 9.46
CA ARG A 262 -0.12 23.61 8.07
C ARG A 262 0.58 22.47 7.36
N LEU A 263 -0.05 21.95 6.33
CA LEU A 263 0.57 21.04 5.37
C LEU A 263 1.38 21.84 4.35
N VAL A 264 2.65 21.46 4.18
CA VAL A 264 3.60 22.07 3.24
C VAL A 264 3.87 21.07 2.13
N PRO A 265 3.52 21.34 0.88
CA PRO A 265 3.82 20.46 -0.22
C PRO A 265 5.33 20.39 -0.44
N ILE A 266 5.86 19.18 -0.61
CA ILE A 266 7.31 18.96 -0.79
C ILE A 266 7.67 18.34 -2.13
N PHE A 267 6.75 17.52 -2.70
CA PHE A 267 6.96 16.86 -3.98
C PHE A 267 5.63 16.70 -4.73
N THR A 268 5.65 16.87 -6.05
CA THR A 268 4.48 16.65 -6.91
C THR A 268 4.89 16.32 -8.34
N ILE A 269 3.99 15.67 -9.07
CA ILE A 269 4.06 15.45 -10.52
C ILE A 269 2.81 16.04 -11.15
N PRO A 270 2.92 17.10 -11.98
CA PRO A 270 1.80 17.58 -12.77
C PRO A 270 1.54 16.62 -13.93
N PHE A 271 0.28 16.30 -14.17
CA PHE A 271 -0.14 15.44 -15.27
C PHE A 271 -0.83 16.30 -16.35
N GLU A 272 -0.26 16.34 -17.56
CA GLU A 272 -0.82 17.10 -18.69
C GLU A 272 -1.80 16.25 -19.53
N THR A 273 -2.47 15.27 -18.90
CA THR A 273 -3.38 14.33 -19.54
C THR A 273 -4.82 14.57 -19.11
N GLU A 274 -5.80 14.25 -19.99
CA GLU A 274 -7.23 14.34 -19.64
C GLU A 274 -7.59 13.38 -18.49
N GLU A 275 -6.93 12.22 -18.42
CA GLU A 275 -7.08 11.25 -17.34
C GLU A 275 -5.80 11.24 -16.50
N ILE A 276 -5.91 11.70 -15.26
CA ILE A 276 -4.82 11.63 -14.28
C ILE A 276 -4.63 10.17 -13.85
N PRO A 277 -3.42 9.59 -13.99
CA PRO A 277 -3.18 8.23 -13.55
C PRO A 277 -3.21 8.13 -12.03
N LYS A 278 -3.51 6.94 -11.50
CA LYS A 278 -3.31 6.67 -10.07
C LYS A 278 -1.82 6.75 -9.76
N HIS A 279 -1.49 7.42 -8.68
CA HIS A 279 -0.10 7.63 -8.29
C HIS A 279 0.03 7.66 -6.77
N ASP A 280 1.21 7.30 -6.31
CA ASP A 280 1.64 7.34 -4.92
C ASP A 280 3.00 8.00 -4.81
N TYR A 281 3.24 8.72 -3.71
CA TYR A 281 4.51 9.38 -3.43
C TYR A 281 5.01 9.05 -2.03
N ILE A 282 6.32 8.79 -1.93
CA ILE A 282 7.01 8.71 -0.64
C ILE A 282 8.31 9.48 -0.67
N GLU A 283 8.76 9.85 0.51
CA GLU A 283 10.05 10.45 0.74
C GLU A 283 11.03 9.45 1.36
N LEU A 284 12.25 9.38 0.82
CA LEU A 284 13.41 8.77 1.47
C LEU A 284 14.38 9.87 1.91
N PRO A 285 15.38 9.59 2.77
CA PRO A 285 16.34 10.62 3.19
C PRO A 285 16.99 11.39 2.04
N GLY A 286 17.41 10.70 0.97
CA GLY A 286 18.05 11.31 -0.19
C GLY A 286 17.21 11.45 -1.45
N HIS A 287 16.03 10.87 -1.51
CA HIS A 287 15.24 10.72 -2.74
C HIS A 287 13.75 10.89 -2.52
N TYR A 288 13.03 11.22 -3.59
CA TYR A 288 11.60 10.97 -3.71
C TYR A 288 11.37 9.74 -4.57
N ILE A 289 10.39 8.93 -4.20
CA ILE A 289 9.88 7.83 -5.02
C ILE A 289 8.43 8.15 -5.39
N ALA A 290 8.11 7.96 -6.67
CA ALA A 290 6.74 7.94 -7.15
C ALA A 290 6.44 6.58 -7.79
N GLU A 291 5.23 6.07 -7.60
CA GLU A 291 4.66 4.98 -8.40
C GLU A 291 3.50 5.52 -9.21
N ILE A 292 3.49 5.28 -10.52
CA ILE A 292 2.40 5.66 -11.42
C ILE A 292 1.81 4.39 -12.01
N THR A 293 0.53 4.17 -11.77
CA THR A 293 -0.19 3.03 -12.34
C THR A 293 -0.45 3.26 -13.82
N THR A 294 0.16 2.46 -14.67
CA THR A 294 0.09 2.61 -16.13
C THR A 294 -1.19 2.07 -16.77
N LYS A 295 -1.84 1.11 -16.10
CA LYS A 295 -3.08 0.52 -16.61
C LYS A 295 -3.91 -0.09 -15.51
N VAL A 296 -5.21 0.18 -15.53
CA VAL A 296 -6.19 -0.48 -14.66
C VAL A 296 -7.16 -1.26 -15.54
N VAL A 297 -7.24 -2.58 -15.36
CA VAL A 297 -8.17 -3.45 -16.07
C VAL A 297 -9.02 -4.18 -15.05
N GLY A 298 -10.34 -3.98 -15.13
CA GLY A 298 -11.29 -4.63 -14.21
C GLY A 298 -11.02 -4.33 -12.72
N GLY A 299 -10.58 -3.11 -12.40
CA GLY A 299 -10.25 -2.71 -11.04
C GLY A 299 -8.89 -3.19 -10.52
N THR A 300 -8.14 -3.95 -11.32
CA THR A 300 -6.80 -4.44 -10.95
C THR A 300 -5.72 -3.63 -11.67
N SER A 301 -4.74 -3.11 -10.94
CA SER A 301 -3.55 -2.51 -11.52
C SER A 301 -2.76 -3.56 -12.29
N MET A 302 -2.44 -3.28 -13.55
CA MET A 302 -1.69 -4.18 -14.45
C MET A 302 -0.21 -3.82 -14.55
N GLY A 303 0.27 -2.96 -13.69
CA GLY A 303 1.65 -2.52 -13.61
C GLY A 303 1.75 -1.07 -13.18
N GLY A 304 2.93 -0.71 -12.72
CA GLY A 304 3.27 0.65 -12.34
C GLY A 304 4.67 0.98 -12.82
N MET A 305 4.91 2.24 -13.09
CA MET A 305 6.24 2.79 -13.31
C MET A 305 6.73 3.38 -11.99
N ASN A 306 7.89 2.93 -11.52
CA ASN A 306 8.52 3.54 -10.36
C ASN A 306 9.51 4.60 -10.84
N ILE A 307 9.47 5.76 -10.22
CA ILE A 307 10.31 6.91 -10.51
C ILE A 307 11.11 7.24 -9.26
N LEU A 308 12.39 7.49 -9.46
CA LEU A 308 13.32 7.94 -8.42
C LEU A 308 13.83 9.32 -8.79
N VAL A 309 13.75 10.26 -7.86
CA VAL A 309 14.26 11.63 -8.03
C VAL A 309 15.23 11.95 -6.88
N ASP A 310 16.46 12.29 -7.19
CA ASP A 310 17.45 12.73 -6.21
C ASP A 310 17.09 14.14 -5.70
N LYS A 311 17.08 14.31 -4.37
CA LYS A 311 16.68 15.57 -3.74
C LYS A 311 17.67 16.72 -3.94
N GLN A 312 18.93 16.43 -4.15
CA GLN A 312 19.98 17.45 -4.28
C GLN A 312 20.15 17.89 -5.73
N THR A 313 20.30 16.92 -6.62
CA THR A 313 20.60 17.16 -8.04
C THR A 313 19.36 17.35 -8.89
N LEU A 314 18.18 16.91 -8.40
CA LEU A 314 16.91 16.87 -9.11
C LEU A 314 16.95 16.03 -10.38
N LYS A 315 17.95 15.16 -10.49
CA LYS A 315 18.06 14.14 -11.52
C LYS A 315 17.19 12.96 -11.20
N GLY A 316 16.70 12.26 -12.23
CA GLY A 316 15.79 11.14 -11.99
C GLY A 316 15.70 10.17 -13.15
N CYS A 317 15.13 9.01 -12.85
CA CYS A 317 14.96 7.91 -13.79
C CYS A 317 13.71 7.09 -13.42
N TYR A 318 13.25 6.30 -14.37
CA TYR A 318 12.48 5.11 -14.03
C TYR A 318 13.41 4.09 -13.35
N PHE A 319 12.88 3.29 -12.42
CA PHE A 319 13.74 2.31 -11.77
C PHE A 319 13.01 1.00 -11.42
N ASN A 320 13.81 -0.05 -11.38
CA ASN A 320 13.47 -1.32 -10.75
C ASN A 320 14.30 -1.44 -9.47
N LEU A 321 13.67 -1.73 -8.35
CA LEU A 321 14.40 -2.06 -7.13
C LEU A 321 14.76 -3.55 -7.16
N VAL A 322 16.03 -3.87 -7.02
CA VAL A 322 16.53 -5.25 -7.00
C VAL A 322 17.16 -5.58 -5.65
N ASN A 323 16.78 -6.70 -5.08
CA ASN A 323 17.38 -7.21 -3.85
C ASN A 323 18.65 -7.97 -4.20
N ASP A 324 19.76 -7.25 -4.20
CA ASP A 324 21.10 -7.77 -4.49
C ASP A 324 21.67 -8.64 -3.37
N PHE A 325 21.07 -8.66 -2.18
CA PHE A 325 21.39 -9.64 -1.13
C PHE A 325 20.80 -11.03 -1.41
N LEU A 326 19.81 -11.10 -2.31
CA LEU A 326 19.13 -12.33 -2.71
C LEU A 326 19.13 -12.51 -4.25
N GLY A 327 20.31 -12.42 -4.85
CA GLY A 327 20.55 -12.74 -6.26
C GLY A 327 19.81 -11.82 -7.24
N ASN A 328 19.70 -10.55 -6.94
CA ASN A 328 18.99 -9.53 -7.73
C ASN A 328 17.50 -9.80 -7.94
N MET A 329 16.86 -10.35 -6.91
CA MET A 329 15.42 -10.52 -6.85
C MET A 329 14.70 -9.19 -7.08
N LEU A 330 13.83 -9.10 -8.09
CA LEU A 330 13.05 -7.88 -8.34
C LEU A 330 12.04 -7.64 -7.21
N ILE A 331 12.05 -6.44 -6.65
CA ILE A 331 11.06 -5.98 -5.68
C ILE A 331 9.98 -5.22 -6.46
N THR A 332 8.78 -5.81 -6.54
CA THR A 332 7.63 -5.17 -7.16
C THR A 332 7.01 -4.17 -6.20
N ARG A 333 6.53 -3.02 -6.72
CA ARG A 333 5.88 -1.96 -5.94
C ARG A 333 6.68 -1.53 -4.71
N PRO A 334 7.93 -1.09 -4.89
CA PRO A 334 8.86 -0.80 -3.78
C PRO A 334 8.34 0.27 -2.83
N ILE A 335 7.44 1.13 -3.27
CA ILE A 335 6.89 2.25 -2.52
C ILE A 335 6.22 1.81 -1.20
N PHE A 336 5.67 0.59 -1.13
CA PHE A 336 4.97 0.07 0.05
C PHE A 336 5.89 -0.51 1.14
N TYR A 337 7.20 -0.59 0.90
CA TYR A 337 8.12 -1.28 1.80
C TYR A 337 9.08 -0.35 2.54
N PHE A 338 8.93 0.96 2.37
CA PHE A 338 9.76 1.95 3.07
C PHE A 338 8.92 2.71 4.09
N GLN A 339 9.15 2.45 5.37
CA GLN A 339 8.43 3.08 6.47
C GLN A 339 9.31 3.20 7.71
N ASP A 340 9.14 4.26 8.49
CA ASP A 340 9.85 4.52 9.75
C ASP A 340 11.38 4.43 9.64
N GLY A 341 11.92 4.89 8.50
CA GLY A 341 13.35 4.84 8.22
C GLY A 341 13.89 3.44 7.94
N LYS A 342 13.02 2.49 7.59
CA LYS A 342 13.38 1.12 7.28
C LYS A 342 12.75 0.65 5.98
N PHE A 343 13.41 -0.29 5.34
CA PHE A 343 12.83 -1.17 4.34
C PHE A 343 12.31 -2.41 5.04
N THR A 344 11.08 -2.85 4.75
CA THR A 344 10.50 -4.06 5.31
C THR A 344 9.59 -4.74 4.29
N LEU A 345 10.00 -5.90 3.82
CA LEU A 345 9.21 -6.77 2.95
C LEU A 345 8.83 -8.03 3.73
N ASN A 346 7.54 -8.18 4.00
CA ASN A 346 6.98 -9.34 4.70
C ASN A 346 6.50 -10.36 3.67
N MET A 347 7.09 -11.54 3.67
CA MET A 347 6.80 -12.60 2.69
C MET A 347 6.37 -13.88 3.40
N ASP A 348 5.28 -14.49 2.92
CA ASP A 348 4.97 -15.86 3.30
C ASP A 348 5.99 -16.85 2.70
N PRO A 349 6.17 -18.04 3.30
CA PRO A 349 7.20 -18.98 2.88
C PRO A 349 7.01 -19.47 1.44
N GLY A 350 5.76 -19.59 0.96
CA GLY A 350 5.48 -20.02 -0.41
C GLY A 350 5.97 -19.01 -1.44
N ASN A 351 5.64 -17.72 -1.24
CA ASN A 351 6.12 -16.65 -2.11
C ASN A 351 7.65 -16.50 -2.06
N LEU A 352 8.26 -16.68 -0.89
CA LEU A 352 9.72 -16.62 -0.75
C LEU A 352 10.40 -17.78 -1.47
N LEU A 353 9.87 -19.00 -1.36
CA LEU A 353 10.36 -20.17 -2.10
C LEU A 353 10.25 -19.99 -3.60
N ASP A 354 9.08 -19.55 -4.11
CA ASP A 354 8.85 -19.29 -5.55
C ASP A 354 9.85 -18.21 -6.06
N ALA A 355 10.10 -17.19 -5.25
CA ALA A 355 11.05 -16.13 -5.56
C ALA A 355 12.49 -16.66 -5.68
N LEU A 356 12.95 -17.43 -4.69
CA LEU A 356 14.28 -18.01 -4.68
C LEU A 356 14.47 -19.04 -5.82
N GLU A 357 13.43 -19.83 -6.15
CA GLU A 357 13.46 -20.73 -7.31
C GLU A 357 13.63 -19.97 -8.62
N THR A 358 12.90 -18.86 -8.77
CA THR A 358 12.99 -18.01 -9.96
C THR A 358 14.40 -17.41 -10.10
N VAL A 359 15.00 -16.95 -9.01
CA VAL A 359 16.37 -16.42 -8.97
C VAL A 359 17.37 -17.52 -9.34
N LEU A 360 17.28 -18.68 -8.70
CA LEU A 360 18.20 -19.81 -8.94
C LEU A 360 18.07 -20.37 -10.36
N ALA A 361 16.86 -20.41 -10.94
CA ALA A 361 16.68 -20.83 -12.35
C ALA A 361 17.36 -19.90 -13.37
N LYS A 362 17.57 -18.65 -13.01
CA LYS A 362 18.24 -17.62 -13.84
C LYS A 362 19.66 -17.31 -13.38
N SER A 363 20.23 -18.15 -12.54
CA SER A 363 21.49 -17.92 -11.81
C SER A 363 22.76 -18.03 -12.67
N ALA A 364 22.69 -18.29 -13.98
CA ALA A 364 23.86 -18.43 -14.84
C ALA A 364 24.86 -17.25 -14.79
N LYS A 365 24.44 -16.12 -14.25
CA LYS A 365 25.27 -14.93 -14.08
C LYS A 365 25.72 -14.69 -12.61
N LEU A 366 25.28 -15.53 -11.66
CA LEU A 366 25.64 -15.41 -10.25
C LEU A 366 26.92 -16.20 -9.95
N PRO A 367 27.76 -15.74 -9.01
CA PRO A 367 28.90 -16.52 -8.52
C PRO A 367 28.43 -17.83 -7.85
N ASP A 368 29.23 -18.91 -8.02
CA ASP A 368 28.92 -20.22 -7.43
C ASP A 368 28.68 -20.17 -5.92
N ALA A 369 29.45 -19.37 -5.20
CA ALA A 369 29.29 -19.18 -3.76
C ALA A 369 27.96 -18.54 -3.38
N GLU A 370 27.44 -17.66 -4.21
CA GLU A 370 26.13 -17.03 -4.01
C GLU A 370 25.00 -18.00 -4.32
N ILE A 371 25.14 -18.78 -5.41
CA ILE A 371 24.20 -19.86 -5.77
C ILE A 371 24.10 -20.87 -4.61
N GLN A 372 25.25 -21.28 -4.06
CA GLN A 372 25.28 -22.19 -2.92
C GLN A 372 24.54 -21.60 -1.71
N LYS A 373 24.85 -20.35 -1.33
CA LYS A 373 24.19 -19.66 -0.20
C LYS A 373 22.69 -19.54 -0.38
N LEU A 374 22.21 -19.16 -1.58
CA LEU A 374 20.79 -19.07 -1.89
C LEU A 374 20.10 -20.44 -1.84
N THR A 375 20.79 -21.48 -2.33
CA THR A 375 20.29 -22.86 -2.30
C THR A 375 20.17 -23.38 -0.87
N GLU A 376 21.18 -23.14 -0.02
CA GLU A 376 21.15 -23.51 1.40
C GLU A 376 20.02 -22.78 2.12
N PHE A 377 19.86 -21.47 1.87
CA PHE A 377 18.76 -20.69 2.44
C PHE A 377 17.41 -21.23 1.99
N LYS A 378 17.20 -21.44 0.69
CA LYS A 378 15.95 -22.02 0.16
C LYS A 378 15.64 -23.36 0.82
N ASN A 379 16.62 -24.25 0.97
CA ASN A 379 16.44 -25.56 1.60
C ASN A 379 16.14 -25.49 3.12
N SER A 380 16.39 -24.37 3.76
CA SER A 380 16.07 -24.14 5.16
C SER A 380 14.63 -23.67 5.41
N ILE A 381 13.89 -23.31 4.35
CA ILE A 381 12.52 -22.81 4.42
C ILE A 381 11.55 -23.98 4.33
N SER A 382 10.61 -24.08 5.28
CA SER A 382 9.46 -24.96 5.20
C SER A 382 8.23 -24.19 4.73
N ILE A 383 7.37 -24.82 3.95
CA ILE A 383 6.07 -24.25 3.57
C ILE A 383 5.14 -24.01 4.78
N ASP A 384 5.37 -24.73 5.86
CA ASP A 384 4.63 -24.62 7.12
C ASP A 384 5.23 -23.56 8.08
N ASP A 385 6.30 -22.86 7.65
CA ASP A 385 6.86 -21.77 8.43
C ASP A 385 5.91 -20.58 8.48
N ASN A 386 6.07 -19.74 9.50
CA ASN A 386 5.49 -18.41 9.52
C ASN A 386 6.26 -17.49 8.55
N ASN A 387 5.79 -16.26 8.38
CA ASN A 387 6.35 -15.29 7.44
C ASN A 387 7.82 -14.96 7.74
N TYR A 388 8.51 -14.53 6.70
CA TYR A 388 9.87 -14.03 6.71
C TYR A 388 9.87 -12.52 6.46
N LEU A 389 10.58 -11.78 7.29
CA LEU A 389 10.75 -10.34 7.12
C LEU A 389 12.14 -10.06 6.55
N LEU A 390 12.18 -9.45 5.37
CA LEU A 390 13.38 -8.93 4.75
C LEU A 390 13.46 -7.45 5.12
N THR A 391 14.45 -7.05 5.92
CA THR A 391 14.48 -5.69 6.47
C THR A 391 15.88 -5.11 6.51
N GLY A 392 15.98 -3.77 6.52
CA GLY A 392 17.22 -3.02 6.68
C GLY A 392 16.93 -1.55 6.99
N LYS A 393 17.91 -0.83 7.56
CA LYS A 393 17.79 0.59 7.88
C LYS A 393 18.05 1.45 6.65
N LEU A 394 17.25 2.47 6.41
CA LEU A 394 17.52 3.44 5.36
C LEU A 394 18.81 4.21 5.64
N LYS A 395 19.63 4.36 4.61
CA LYS A 395 20.81 5.21 4.66
C LYS A 395 20.39 6.67 4.80
N GLN A 396 20.98 7.36 5.76
CA GLN A 396 20.66 8.76 6.05
C GLN A 396 21.30 9.74 5.05
N GLU A 397 22.42 9.36 4.46
CA GLU A 397 23.09 10.17 3.44
C GLU A 397 22.78 9.65 2.05
N ALA A 398 22.43 10.56 1.14
CA ALA A 398 22.31 10.25 -0.28
C ALA A 398 23.70 9.90 -0.83
N LYS A 399 23.99 8.60 -0.99
CA LYS A 399 25.15 8.15 -1.74
C LYS A 399 24.83 8.19 -3.24
N LYS A 400 25.89 8.36 -4.05
CA LYS A 400 25.79 8.27 -5.51
C LYS A 400 25.21 6.89 -5.90
N LEU A 401 23.98 6.85 -6.39
CA LEU A 401 23.35 5.61 -6.81
C LEU A 401 23.90 5.17 -8.18
N THR A 402 24.26 3.90 -8.29
CA THR A 402 24.72 3.29 -9.53
C THR A 402 23.81 2.13 -9.90
N ALA A 403 23.55 1.92 -11.20
CA ALA A 403 22.86 0.74 -11.67
C ALA A 403 23.68 -0.52 -11.38
N SER A 404 23.03 -1.64 -11.12
CA SER A 404 23.74 -2.91 -11.01
C SER A 404 24.30 -3.31 -12.38
N THR A 405 25.60 -3.52 -12.46
CA THR A 405 26.23 -3.98 -13.68
C THR A 405 25.92 -5.45 -13.93
N GLY A 406 25.28 -5.73 -15.05
CA GLY A 406 25.17 -7.09 -15.58
C GLY A 406 24.07 -7.98 -15.03
N ALA A 407 23.25 -7.53 -14.08
CA ALA A 407 22.11 -8.28 -13.62
C ALA A 407 20.81 -7.72 -14.23
N GLU A 408 20.20 -8.44 -15.15
CA GLU A 408 18.80 -8.23 -15.47
C GLU A 408 17.96 -8.44 -14.19
N ALA A 409 17.06 -7.51 -13.89
CA ALA A 409 16.09 -7.69 -12.81
C ALA A 409 15.32 -9.00 -13.08
N ILE A 410 15.32 -9.90 -12.09
CA ILE A 410 14.61 -11.17 -12.21
C ILE A 410 13.18 -10.95 -11.73
N PRO A 411 12.20 -10.85 -12.65
CA PRO A 411 10.82 -10.63 -12.26
C PRO A 411 10.30 -11.85 -11.51
N ILE A 412 9.80 -11.62 -10.31
CA ILE A 412 9.10 -12.60 -9.52
C ILE A 412 7.61 -12.35 -9.72
N GLN A 413 6.90 -13.37 -10.15
CA GLN A 413 5.46 -13.38 -9.97
C GLN A 413 5.21 -13.77 -8.52
N ILE A 414 5.11 -12.78 -7.64
CA ILE A 414 4.44 -13.00 -6.37
C ILE A 414 3.03 -13.39 -6.79
N LYS A 415 2.71 -14.68 -6.70
CA LYS A 415 1.32 -15.10 -6.76
C LYS A 415 0.67 -14.36 -5.62
N SER A 416 -0.02 -13.26 -5.93
CA SER A 416 -0.91 -12.67 -4.98
C SER A 416 -1.85 -13.80 -4.60
N THR A 417 -1.64 -14.41 -3.45
CA THR A 417 -2.75 -14.90 -2.69
C THR A 417 -3.62 -13.68 -2.60
N LYS A 418 -4.79 -13.72 -3.22
CA LYS A 418 -5.74 -12.61 -3.37
C LYS A 418 -6.19 -12.10 -2.00
N GLU A 419 -5.31 -11.48 -1.33
CA GLU A 419 -5.46 -10.66 -0.17
C GLU A 419 -4.28 -9.68 -0.16
N THR A 420 -4.02 -9.00 -1.30
CA THR A 420 -3.52 -7.65 -1.19
C THR A 420 -4.58 -6.97 -0.36
N GLY A 421 -4.18 -6.54 0.81
CA GLY A 421 -5.02 -5.69 1.64
C GLY A 421 -5.23 -4.33 0.98
N THR A 422 -5.84 -4.30 -0.20
CA THR A 422 -6.89 -3.36 -0.44
C THR A 422 -7.82 -3.66 0.71
N ILE A 423 -7.74 -2.85 1.74
CA ILE A 423 -8.80 -2.69 2.68
C ILE A 423 -10.01 -2.57 1.78
N ASP A 424 -10.73 -3.69 1.63
CA ASP A 424 -12.04 -3.63 1.04
C ASP A 424 -12.88 -2.88 2.06
N SER A 425 -12.70 -1.54 2.01
CA SER A 425 -13.40 -0.57 2.84
C SER A 425 -14.88 -0.55 2.54
N THR A 426 -15.33 -1.52 1.75
CA THR A 426 -16.61 -1.53 1.12
C THR A 426 -17.75 -2.08 1.97
N GLU A 427 -17.59 -2.23 3.26
CA GLU A 427 -18.70 -2.83 4.03
C GLU A 427 -19.46 -1.93 4.99
N GLN A 428 -19.33 -0.60 4.96
CA GLN A 428 -20.30 0.19 5.75
C GLN A 428 -20.54 1.58 5.15
N GLU A 429 -21.79 1.87 4.81
CA GLU A 429 -22.42 3.16 4.54
C GLU A 429 -22.45 3.69 3.09
N ASN A 430 -21.93 2.98 2.11
CA ASN A 430 -22.37 3.19 0.74
C ASN A 430 -23.68 2.38 0.54
N PRO A 431 -24.82 2.99 0.18
CA PRO A 431 -26.04 2.24 -0.12
C PRO A 431 -25.83 1.13 -1.15
N ASP A 432 -25.02 1.36 -2.17
CA ASP A 432 -24.67 0.37 -3.18
C ASP A 432 -23.96 -0.84 -2.58
N LEU A 433 -23.16 -0.63 -1.52
CA LEU A 433 -22.43 -1.67 -0.84
C LEU A 433 -23.30 -2.53 0.07
N ILE A 434 -24.26 -1.95 0.77
CA ILE A 434 -25.22 -2.72 1.58
C ILE A 434 -25.93 -3.74 0.70
N TYR A 435 -26.29 -3.36 -0.54
CA TYR A 435 -26.93 -4.26 -1.50
C TYR A 435 -25.99 -5.30 -2.08
N TYR A 436 -24.74 -4.95 -2.31
CA TYR A 436 -23.70 -5.89 -2.72
C TYR A 436 -23.46 -6.95 -1.64
N THR A 437 -23.32 -6.55 -0.39
CA THR A 437 -23.15 -7.47 0.75
C THR A 437 -24.36 -8.36 0.95
N ALA A 438 -25.57 -7.81 0.89
CA ALA A 438 -26.81 -8.60 0.97
C ALA A 438 -26.93 -9.60 -0.19
N THR A 439 -26.49 -9.23 -1.39
CA THR A 439 -26.45 -10.12 -2.54
C THR A 439 -25.42 -11.24 -2.34
N LEU A 440 -24.23 -10.92 -1.84
CA LEU A 440 -23.18 -11.90 -1.52
C LEU A 440 -23.63 -12.92 -0.47
N GLU A 441 -24.28 -12.47 0.60
CA GLU A 441 -24.83 -13.38 1.62
C GLU A 441 -25.88 -14.32 1.02
N THR A 442 -26.73 -13.80 0.14
CA THR A 442 -27.70 -14.62 -0.59
C THR A 442 -26.98 -15.64 -1.49
N TRP A 443 -25.90 -15.26 -2.14
CA TRP A 443 -25.12 -16.13 -3.03
C TRP A 443 -24.31 -17.20 -2.32
N LYS A 444 -23.85 -16.97 -1.09
CA LYS A 444 -23.23 -17.99 -0.25
C LYS A 444 -24.11 -19.23 -0.05
N SER A 445 -25.43 -19.03 0.00
CA SER A 445 -26.38 -20.13 0.06
C SER A 445 -26.85 -20.61 -1.31
N TYR A 446 -26.94 -19.72 -2.31
CA TYR A 446 -27.46 -20.02 -3.63
C TYR A 446 -26.52 -20.89 -4.47
N PHE A 447 -25.25 -20.51 -4.60
CA PHE A 447 -24.30 -21.22 -5.47
C PHE A 447 -24.02 -22.67 -5.05
N PRO A 448 -23.81 -23.01 -3.76
CA PRO A 448 -23.62 -24.41 -3.36
C PRO A 448 -24.82 -25.30 -3.67
N VAL A 449 -26.02 -24.75 -3.68
CA VAL A 449 -27.25 -25.51 -3.95
C VAL A 449 -27.48 -25.67 -5.45
N HIS A 450 -27.28 -24.62 -6.23
CA HIS A 450 -27.71 -24.56 -7.63
C HIS A 450 -26.59 -24.82 -8.64
N ASN A 451 -25.34 -24.91 -8.21
CA ASN A 451 -24.20 -25.20 -9.07
C ASN A 451 -24.13 -26.71 -9.40
N LYS A 452 -24.18 -27.04 -10.69
CA LYS A 452 -24.06 -28.43 -11.16
C LYS A 452 -22.70 -29.06 -10.87
N TYR A 453 -21.67 -28.25 -10.74
CA TYR A 453 -20.29 -28.66 -10.48
C TYR A 453 -19.86 -28.32 -9.05
N LYS A 454 -20.80 -28.40 -8.08
CA LYS A 454 -20.52 -28.13 -6.66
C LYS A 454 -19.46 -29.06 -6.07
N ASP A 455 -19.33 -30.26 -6.60
CA ASP A 455 -18.37 -31.29 -6.18
C ASP A 455 -17.10 -31.28 -7.07
N TRP A 456 -16.81 -30.16 -7.76
CA TRP A 456 -15.60 -30.01 -8.54
C TRP A 456 -14.36 -30.19 -7.67
N ASP A 457 -13.33 -30.87 -8.22
CA ASP A 457 -12.09 -31.15 -7.48
C ASP A 457 -11.42 -29.83 -7.01
N SER A 458 -11.30 -29.67 -5.68
CA SER A 458 -10.70 -28.49 -5.07
C SER A 458 -9.22 -28.30 -5.40
N LYS A 459 -8.49 -29.39 -5.75
CA LYS A 459 -7.10 -29.33 -6.22
C LYS A 459 -6.99 -28.69 -7.61
N ASN A 460 -8.07 -28.70 -8.37
CA ASN A 460 -8.20 -28.11 -9.70
C ASN A 460 -9.21 -26.96 -9.72
N ALA A 461 -9.30 -26.20 -8.63
CA ALA A 461 -10.25 -25.10 -8.51
C ALA A 461 -10.19 -24.14 -9.70
N LYS A 462 -11.36 -23.71 -10.18
CA LYS A 462 -11.52 -22.81 -11.32
C LYS A 462 -12.37 -21.62 -10.95
N GLN A 463 -12.18 -20.53 -11.69
CA GLN A 463 -12.96 -19.30 -11.56
C GLN A 463 -13.37 -18.82 -12.95
N VAL A 464 -14.61 -18.39 -13.08
CA VAL A 464 -15.12 -17.64 -14.23
C VAL A 464 -15.49 -16.25 -13.75
N LEU A 465 -15.07 -15.20 -14.45
CA LEU A 465 -15.50 -13.84 -14.16
C LEU A 465 -16.59 -13.46 -15.17
N ILE A 466 -17.78 -13.17 -14.66
CA ILE A 466 -18.97 -12.79 -15.46
C ILE A 466 -19.18 -11.27 -15.31
N GLY A 467 -19.37 -10.57 -16.43
CA GLY A 467 -19.86 -9.20 -16.47
C GLY A 467 -21.36 -9.18 -16.64
N ALA A 468 -22.06 -8.33 -15.89
CA ALA A 468 -23.48 -8.12 -16.02
C ALA A 468 -23.90 -6.69 -15.66
N ASN A 469 -24.99 -6.23 -16.21
CA ASN A 469 -25.76 -5.09 -15.71
C ASN A 469 -26.92 -5.63 -14.88
N ILE A 470 -27.32 -4.90 -13.84
CA ILE A 470 -28.40 -5.29 -12.93
C ILE A 470 -29.47 -4.22 -13.01
N ASP A 471 -30.67 -4.58 -13.44
CA ASP A 471 -31.77 -3.64 -13.53
C ASP A 471 -32.31 -3.24 -12.14
N LYS A 472 -33.16 -2.24 -12.10
CA LYS A 472 -33.77 -1.74 -10.86
C LYS A 472 -34.62 -2.78 -10.10
N TYR A 473 -34.84 -3.94 -10.65
CA TYR A 473 -35.57 -5.05 -10.01
C TYR A 473 -34.64 -6.16 -9.54
N GLY A 474 -33.33 -5.99 -9.71
CA GLY A 474 -32.33 -7.00 -9.36
C GLY A 474 -32.16 -8.09 -10.43
N LYS A 475 -32.64 -7.85 -11.66
CA LYS A 475 -32.48 -8.83 -12.75
C LYS A 475 -31.22 -8.54 -13.56
N PRO A 476 -30.31 -9.52 -13.71
CA PRO A 476 -29.12 -9.35 -14.53
C PRO A 476 -29.48 -9.38 -16.04
N HIS A 477 -28.83 -8.49 -16.78
CA HIS A 477 -28.90 -8.44 -18.24
C HIS A 477 -27.51 -8.10 -18.81
N ASP A 478 -27.33 -8.20 -20.14
CA ASP A 478 -26.05 -8.06 -20.83
C ASP A 478 -24.94 -8.95 -20.26
N VAL A 479 -25.32 -10.13 -19.80
CA VAL A 479 -24.43 -11.08 -19.12
C VAL A 479 -23.41 -11.63 -20.11
N LYS A 480 -22.13 -11.48 -19.80
CA LYS A 480 -21.02 -11.93 -20.66
C LYS A 480 -19.84 -12.46 -19.83
N ILE A 481 -19.05 -13.34 -20.43
CA ILE A 481 -17.81 -13.81 -19.81
C ILE A 481 -16.73 -12.74 -19.99
N ILE A 482 -16.19 -12.21 -18.88
CA ILE A 482 -15.02 -11.33 -18.86
C ILE A 482 -13.74 -12.17 -18.85
N LYS A 483 -13.73 -13.26 -18.06
CA LYS A 483 -12.59 -14.18 -17.97
C LYS A 483 -13.10 -15.61 -17.90
N SER A 484 -12.69 -16.43 -18.87
CA SER A 484 -13.02 -17.86 -18.95
C SER A 484 -12.21 -18.67 -17.95
N SER A 485 -12.77 -19.77 -17.47
CA SER A 485 -12.06 -20.80 -16.71
C SER A 485 -11.10 -21.64 -17.58
N GLY A 486 -11.21 -21.55 -18.90
CA GLY A 486 -10.58 -22.45 -19.86
C GLY A 486 -11.33 -23.77 -20.07
N ILE A 487 -12.48 -23.95 -19.43
CA ILE A 487 -13.34 -25.14 -19.53
C ILE A 487 -14.75 -24.66 -19.88
N LYS A 488 -15.20 -25.02 -21.08
CA LYS A 488 -16.44 -24.53 -21.66
C LYS A 488 -17.67 -24.82 -20.79
N GLU A 489 -17.74 -26.02 -20.23
CA GLU A 489 -18.85 -26.44 -19.39
C GLU A 489 -18.98 -25.64 -18.10
N LEU A 490 -17.85 -25.23 -17.52
CA LEU A 490 -17.83 -24.35 -16.33
C LEU A 490 -18.21 -22.93 -16.70
N ASP A 491 -17.78 -22.46 -17.86
CA ASP A 491 -18.12 -21.12 -18.36
C ASP A 491 -19.63 -21.00 -18.64
N GLU A 492 -20.21 -22.00 -19.28
CA GLU A 492 -21.67 -22.08 -19.53
C GLU A 492 -22.47 -22.16 -18.22
N GLU A 493 -21.99 -22.92 -17.25
CA GLU A 493 -22.65 -23.03 -15.94
C GLU A 493 -22.55 -21.71 -15.16
N ALA A 494 -21.42 -21.01 -15.21
CA ALA A 494 -21.27 -19.70 -14.58
C ALA A 494 -22.27 -18.68 -15.17
N MET A 495 -22.41 -18.65 -16.48
CA MET A 495 -23.39 -17.82 -17.17
C MET A 495 -24.82 -18.13 -16.70
N ARG A 496 -25.18 -19.42 -16.67
CA ARG A 496 -26.51 -19.87 -16.22
C ARG A 496 -26.78 -19.48 -14.76
N LEU A 497 -25.79 -19.66 -13.89
CA LEU A 497 -25.92 -19.33 -12.47
C LEU A 497 -26.18 -17.86 -12.27
N ILE A 498 -25.46 -16.98 -12.94
CA ILE A 498 -25.65 -15.52 -12.80
C ILE A 498 -26.96 -15.06 -13.41
N GLN A 499 -27.39 -15.60 -14.55
CA GLN A 499 -28.67 -15.25 -15.16
C GLN A 499 -29.88 -15.60 -14.28
N ALA A 500 -29.74 -16.60 -13.41
CA ALA A 500 -30.79 -17.06 -12.51
C ALA A 500 -30.60 -16.66 -11.03
N ALA A 501 -29.47 -16.03 -10.70
CA ALA A 501 -29.12 -15.68 -9.32
C ALA A 501 -30.05 -14.58 -8.76
N PRO A 502 -30.50 -14.71 -7.52
CA PRO A 502 -31.20 -13.62 -6.85
C PRO A 502 -30.22 -12.48 -6.54
N ILE A 503 -30.54 -11.27 -6.99
CA ILE A 503 -29.72 -10.09 -6.77
C ILE A 503 -30.57 -9.04 -6.05
N VAL A 504 -30.04 -8.47 -4.98
CA VAL A 504 -30.70 -7.39 -4.26
C VAL A 504 -30.51 -6.09 -5.04
N PRO A 505 -31.59 -5.39 -5.46
CA PRO A 505 -31.46 -4.17 -6.23
C PRO A 505 -30.84 -3.04 -5.39
N ALA A 506 -29.94 -2.27 -5.99
CA ALA A 506 -29.40 -1.08 -5.37
C ALA A 506 -30.44 0.02 -5.22
N LYS A 507 -30.26 0.89 -4.23
CA LYS A 507 -31.13 2.05 -4.01
C LYS A 507 -30.33 3.33 -4.02
N ASN A 508 -30.91 4.39 -4.57
CA ASN A 508 -30.34 5.72 -4.48
C ASN A 508 -30.61 6.36 -3.09
N LYS A 509 -30.13 7.60 -2.91
CA LYS A 509 -30.28 8.37 -1.66
C LYS A 509 -31.74 8.54 -1.22
N ASP A 510 -32.70 8.48 -2.15
CA ASP A 510 -34.14 8.60 -1.88
C ASP A 510 -34.80 7.24 -1.60
N GLY A 511 -34.02 6.17 -1.51
CA GLY A 511 -34.50 4.81 -1.27
C GLY A 511 -35.16 4.15 -2.49
N LYS A 512 -35.02 4.73 -3.69
CA LYS A 512 -35.59 4.17 -4.94
C LYS A 512 -34.56 3.22 -5.57
N ASN A 513 -35.05 2.09 -6.04
CA ASN A 513 -34.21 1.12 -6.76
C ASN A 513 -33.64 1.75 -8.05
N VAL A 514 -32.36 1.52 -8.30
CA VAL A 514 -31.63 2.02 -9.47
C VAL A 514 -30.95 0.89 -10.21
N GLU A 515 -30.70 1.11 -11.50
CA GLU A 515 -29.90 0.19 -12.31
C GLU A 515 -28.42 0.32 -11.94
N GLN A 516 -27.71 -0.81 -11.99
CA GLN A 516 -26.26 -0.88 -11.81
C GLN A 516 -25.63 -1.44 -13.07
N THR A 517 -24.55 -0.82 -13.50
CA THR A 517 -23.86 -1.22 -14.72
C THR A 517 -22.44 -1.74 -14.43
N ASN A 518 -21.95 -2.63 -15.30
CA ASN A 518 -20.59 -3.14 -15.29
C ASN A 518 -20.18 -3.95 -14.05
N TRP A 519 -21.06 -4.71 -13.47
CA TRP A 519 -20.71 -5.62 -12.39
C TRP A 519 -19.81 -6.74 -12.87
N GLY A 520 -18.69 -6.98 -12.14
CA GLY A 520 -17.81 -8.13 -12.32
C GLY A 520 -18.09 -9.17 -11.23
N ILE A 521 -18.65 -10.32 -11.61
CA ILE A 521 -19.14 -11.35 -10.67
C ILE A 521 -18.26 -12.59 -10.79
N PRO A 522 -17.47 -12.97 -9.79
CA PRO A 522 -16.69 -14.20 -9.82
C PRO A 522 -17.53 -15.41 -9.43
N VAL A 523 -17.51 -16.45 -10.26
CA VAL A 523 -18.13 -17.75 -9.98
C VAL A 523 -17.02 -18.77 -9.79
N TYR A 524 -17.05 -19.48 -8.66
CA TYR A 524 -16.01 -20.45 -8.28
C TYR A 524 -16.50 -21.89 -8.44
N PHE A 525 -15.57 -22.77 -8.84
CA PHE A 525 -15.75 -24.20 -8.93
C PHE A 525 -14.59 -24.90 -8.19
N PRO A 526 -14.86 -25.55 -7.04
CA PRO A 526 -16.16 -25.63 -6.36
C PRO A 526 -16.61 -24.28 -5.78
N PRO A 527 -17.89 -24.10 -5.46
CA PRO A 527 -18.39 -22.91 -4.80
C PRO A 527 -17.68 -22.64 -3.47
N ARG A 528 -17.43 -21.37 -3.15
CA ARG A 528 -16.76 -20.93 -1.92
C ARG A 528 -17.72 -20.13 -1.05
#